data_53fdeab3fe14aa3dda5fcf96684aedf2
#
_entry.id   53fdeab3fe14aa3dda5fcf96684aedf2
#
_cell.length_a   1.000
_cell.length_b   1.000
_cell.length_c   1.000
_cell.angle_alpha   90.00
_cell.angle_beta   90.00
_cell.angle_gamma   90.00
#
_symmetry.space_group_name_H-M   'P 1'
#
loop_
_entity.id
_entity.type
_entity.pdbx_description
1 polymer ?
#
loop_
_entity_poly.entity_id
_entity_poly.type
_entity_poly.pdbx_seq_one_letter_code
_entity_poly.pdbx_strand_id
1 'polypeptide(L)'
;MKMFKKLMAVALTAVMAVSMLTGCAMNDAAKQNALINALNSDSVKSDYTYSSADYEGAAKHAWKNELGEGKTVVPGKVTKVEYKEKNYVCYVVETPDSANKAVNWAADAKLIDKVMSASAEKTGDKKDKIKIDVTFESYKAQGAEKSTHYAIVIAKAAV
;
A
#
# COMPACT_ATOMS: atom_id res chain seq x y z
N MET A 1 4.56 -17.03 -23.00
CA MET A 1 4.80 -16.35 -21.72
C MET A 1 3.76 -15.28 -21.34
N LYS A 2 3.23 -14.50 -22.29
CA LYS A 2 2.13 -13.55 -21.98
C LYS A 2 0.82 -14.20 -21.52
N MET A 3 0.53 -15.43 -21.93
CA MET A 3 -0.67 -16.16 -21.50
C MET A 3 -0.60 -16.65 -20.03
N PHE A 4 0.57 -17.03 -19.52
CA PHE A 4 0.72 -17.48 -18.14
C PHE A 4 0.50 -16.34 -17.12
N LYS A 5 0.94 -15.11 -17.44
CA LYS A 5 0.69 -13.93 -16.61
C LYS A 5 -0.80 -13.57 -16.56
N LYS A 6 -1.52 -13.74 -17.67
CA LYS A 6 -2.99 -13.50 -17.74
C LYS A 6 -3.79 -14.57 -16.98
N LEU A 7 -3.38 -15.83 -17.04
CA LEU A 7 -4.04 -16.92 -16.29
C LEU A 7 -3.84 -16.80 -14.78
N MET A 8 -2.63 -16.41 -14.33
CA MET A 8 -2.38 -16.17 -12.92
C MET A 8 -3.15 -14.94 -12.38
N ALA A 9 -3.27 -13.87 -13.17
CA ALA A 9 -4.03 -12.70 -12.78
C ALA A 9 -5.53 -13.02 -12.66
N VAL A 10 -6.09 -13.81 -13.58
CA VAL A 10 -7.49 -14.22 -13.53
C VAL A 10 -7.77 -15.17 -12.36
N ALA A 11 -6.88 -16.11 -12.08
CA ALA A 11 -7.03 -17.03 -10.95
C ALA A 11 -6.96 -16.31 -9.59
N LEU A 12 -6.04 -15.35 -9.45
CA LEU A 12 -5.91 -14.51 -8.25
C LEU A 12 -7.10 -13.57 -8.06
N THR A 13 -7.64 -13.02 -9.16
CA THR A 13 -8.83 -12.16 -9.11
C THR A 13 -10.07 -12.96 -8.69
N ALA A 14 -10.20 -14.21 -9.14
CA ALA A 14 -11.30 -15.09 -8.76
C ALA A 14 -11.24 -15.51 -7.28
N VAL A 15 -10.06 -15.80 -6.74
CA VAL A 15 -9.88 -16.12 -5.31
C VAL A 15 -10.17 -14.91 -4.42
N MET A 16 -9.83 -13.70 -4.85
CA MET A 16 -10.17 -12.49 -4.12
C MET A 16 -11.67 -12.17 -4.14
N ALA A 17 -12.34 -12.39 -5.28
CA ALA A 17 -13.78 -12.18 -5.37
C ALA A 17 -14.56 -13.06 -4.39
N VAL A 18 -14.10 -14.28 -4.14
CA VAL A 18 -14.73 -15.22 -3.19
C VAL A 18 -14.50 -14.78 -1.74
N SER A 19 -13.32 -14.28 -1.39
CA SER A 19 -13.06 -13.77 -0.04
C SER A 19 -13.80 -12.47 0.27
N MET A 20 -14.14 -11.69 -0.75
CA MET A 20 -14.96 -10.48 -0.61
C MET A 20 -16.44 -10.78 -0.34
N LEU A 21 -16.92 -11.94 -0.78
CA LEU A 21 -18.33 -12.35 -0.64
C LEU A 21 -18.67 -12.93 0.75
N THR A 22 -17.68 -13.35 1.54
CA THR A 22 -17.90 -14.02 2.82
C THR A 22 -18.06 -13.07 4.02
N GLY A 23 -18.00 -11.75 3.83
CA GLY A 23 -18.24 -10.77 4.90
C GLY A 23 -17.24 -10.79 6.05
N CYS A 24 -16.14 -11.54 5.93
CA CYS A 24 -15.07 -11.53 6.91
C CYS A 24 -14.27 -10.24 6.81
N ALA A 25 -14.05 -9.59 7.95
CA ALA A 25 -13.13 -8.47 8.05
C ALA A 25 -11.75 -8.90 7.51
N MET A 26 -11.27 -8.22 6.48
CA MET A 26 -9.94 -8.51 5.94
C MET A 26 -8.89 -8.09 6.98
N ASN A 27 -7.99 -8.99 7.34
CA ASN A 27 -6.83 -8.64 8.14
C ASN A 27 -5.84 -7.77 7.33
N ASP A 28 -4.89 -7.15 7.99
CA ASP A 28 -3.93 -6.24 7.35
C ASP A 28 -3.09 -6.93 6.27
N ALA A 29 -2.74 -8.20 6.45
CA ALA A 29 -2.03 -8.98 5.44
C ALA A 29 -2.87 -9.18 4.16
N ALA A 30 -4.15 -9.45 4.30
CA ALA A 30 -5.06 -9.58 3.17
C ALA A 30 -5.25 -8.24 2.43
N LYS A 31 -5.35 -7.13 3.15
CA LYS A 31 -5.41 -5.78 2.57
C LYS A 31 -4.13 -5.43 1.82
N GLN A 32 -2.97 -5.73 2.40
CA GLN A 32 -1.68 -5.53 1.74
C GLN A 32 -1.56 -6.35 0.46
N ASN A 33 -1.96 -7.61 0.48
CA ASN A 33 -1.98 -8.46 -0.71
C ASN A 33 -2.94 -7.93 -1.77
N ALA A 34 -4.10 -7.43 -1.39
CA ALA A 34 -5.06 -6.82 -2.31
C ALA A 34 -4.46 -5.58 -3.00
N LEU A 35 -3.75 -4.73 -2.27
CA LEU A 35 -3.04 -3.58 -2.83
C LEU A 35 -1.93 -4.03 -3.81
N ILE A 36 -1.10 -4.99 -3.43
CA ILE A 36 -0.02 -5.49 -4.29
C ILE A 36 -0.58 -6.05 -5.60
N ASN A 37 -1.68 -6.79 -5.52
CA ASN A 37 -2.32 -7.33 -6.72
C ASN A 37 -2.93 -6.22 -7.60
N ALA A 38 -3.48 -5.18 -6.99
CA ALA A 38 -3.97 -4.01 -7.74
C ALA A 38 -2.81 -3.29 -8.46
N LEU A 39 -1.67 -3.10 -7.80
CA LEU A 39 -0.46 -2.51 -8.38
C LEU A 39 0.10 -3.33 -9.56
N ASN A 40 0.02 -4.66 -9.48
CA ASN A 40 0.47 -5.58 -10.52
C ASN A 40 -0.58 -5.85 -11.60
N SER A 41 -1.74 -5.20 -11.54
CA SER A 41 -2.83 -5.43 -12.48
C SER A 41 -2.62 -4.70 -13.81
N ASP A 42 -3.24 -5.24 -14.86
CA ASP A 42 -3.25 -4.61 -16.20
C ASP A 42 -3.89 -3.21 -16.20
N SER A 43 -4.67 -2.87 -15.18
CA SER A 43 -5.31 -1.55 -15.07
C SER A 43 -4.35 -0.45 -14.64
N VAL A 44 -3.29 -0.78 -13.90
CA VAL A 44 -2.23 0.16 -13.51
C VAL A 44 -1.19 0.30 -14.61
N LYS A 45 -0.86 -0.78 -15.30
CA LYS A 45 0.15 -0.82 -16.36
C LYS A 45 1.53 -0.32 -15.89
N SER A 46 1.90 -0.70 -14.68
CA SER A 46 3.22 -0.36 -14.15
C SER A 46 4.33 -1.03 -14.96
N ASP A 47 5.45 -0.33 -15.12
CA ASP A 47 6.70 -0.90 -15.63
C ASP A 47 7.41 -1.78 -14.59
N TYR A 48 6.93 -1.77 -13.35
CA TYR A 48 7.52 -2.47 -12.22
C TYR A 48 6.60 -3.58 -11.69
N THR A 49 7.22 -4.59 -11.10
CA THR A 49 6.53 -5.63 -10.34
C THR A 49 6.64 -5.33 -8.85
N TYR A 50 5.50 -5.23 -8.19
CA TYR A 50 5.43 -4.97 -6.76
C TYR A 50 5.38 -6.27 -5.96
N SER A 51 6.08 -6.28 -4.83
CA SER A 51 6.05 -7.38 -3.86
C SER A 51 6.07 -6.84 -2.44
N SER A 52 5.60 -7.67 -1.49
CA SER A 52 5.62 -7.31 -0.07
C SER A 52 7.04 -7.32 0.49
N ALA A 53 7.26 -6.44 1.45
CA ALA A 53 8.43 -6.42 2.30
C ALA A 53 8.01 -6.27 3.76
N ASP A 54 8.89 -6.62 4.66
CA ASP A 54 8.82 -6.25 6.07
C ASP A 54 10.00 -5.33 6.38
N TYR A 55 9.70 -4.08 6.70
CA TYR A 55 10.70 -3.08 7.06
C TYR A 55 10.76 -2.86 8.57
N GLU A 56 10.47 -3.90 9.34
CA GLU A 56 10.69 -3.95 10.80
C GLU A 56 10.00 -2.81 11.57
N GLY A 57 8.83 -2.39 11.13
CA GLY A 57 8.05 -1.34 11.76
C GLY A 57 8.31 0.08 11.24
N ALA A 58 9.06 0.26 10.15
CA ALA A 58 9.32 1.57 9.57
C ALA A 58 8.02 2.32 9.19
N ALA A 59 7.00 1.62 8.69
CA ALA A 59 5.69 2.21 8.38
C ALA A 59 4.97 2.73 9.64
N LYS A 60 5.00 1.97 10.73
CA LYS A 60 4.45 2.43 12.03
C LYS A 60 5.24 3.59 12.62
N HIS A 61 6.57 3.58 12.47
CA HIS A 61 7.41 4.70 12.87
C HIS A 61 7.06 5.97 12.10
N ALA A 62 6.89 5.87 10.78
CA ALA A 62 6.46 6.97 9.95
C ALA A 62 5.12 7.54 10.41
N TRP A 63 4.14 6.69 10.66
CA TRP A 63 2.84 7.11 11.18
C TRP A 63 2.95 7.86 12.49
N LYS A 64 3.62 7.29 13.46
CA LYS A 64 3.72 7.82 14.82
C LYS A 64 4.50 9.15 14.87
N ASN A 65 5.60 9.26 14.12
CA ASN A 65 6.50 10.39 14.25
C ASN A 65 6.31 11.49 13.21
N GLU A 66 5.87 11.12 11.98
CA GLU A 66 5.87 12.04 10.84
C GLU A 66 4.47 12.37 10.32
N LEU A 67 3.49 11.49 10.51
CA LEU A 67 2.23 11.57 9.77
C LEU A 67 0.99 11.73 10.63
N GLY A 68 0.82 10.94 11.68
CA GLY A 68 -0.47 10.72 12.32
C GLY A 68 -0.62 11.33 13.68
N GLU A 69 -0.06 10.71 14.69
CA GLU A 69 -0.34 10.95 16.10
C GLU A 69 -0.12 12.43 16.51
N GLY A 70 -1.19 13.16 16.75
CA GLY A 70 -1.15 14.60 17.06
C GLY A 70 -0.86 15.53 15.87
N LYS A 71 -0.88 15.02 14.64
CA LYS A 71 -0.59 15.76 13.41
C LYS A 71 -1.79 15.77 12.48
N THR A 72 -1.82 16.74 11.57
CA THR A 72 -2.81 16.75 10.49
C THR A 72 -2.41 15.70 9.45
N VAL A 73 -3.22 14.67 9.31
CA VAL A 73 -3.04 13.66 8.27
C VAL A 73 -3.57 14.19 6.95
N VAL A 74 -2.71 14.21 5.94
CA VAL A 74 -3.08 14.66 4.60
C VAL A 74 -2.92 13.49 3.63
N PRO A 75 -4.03 12.87 3.17
CA PRO A 75 -3.96 11.82 2.14
C PRO A 75 -3.28 12.35 0.86
N GLY A 76 -2.55 11.49 0.18
CA GLY A 76 -1.79 11.88 -1.00
C GLY A 76 -0.44 12.55 -0.71
N LYS A 77 -0.08 12.75 0.55
CA LYS A 77 1.21 13.31 0.93
C LYS A 77 2.32 12.28 0.77
N VAL A 78 3.39 12.68 0.10
CA VAL A 78 4.65 11.93 0.05
C VAL A 78 5.58 12.47 1.12
N THR A 79 6.14 11.60 1.92
CA THR A 79 7.07 11.97 3.00
C THR A 79 8.31 11.09 2.95
N LYS A 80 9.48 11.68 3.16
CA LYS A 80 10.73 10.93 3.36
C LYS A 80 10.89 10.66 4.85
N VAL A 81 11.22 9.43 5.19
CA VAL A 81 11.37 8.98 6.58
C VAL A 81 12.69 8.27 6.74
N GLU A 82 13.44 8.64 7.76
CA GLU A 82 14.63 7.91 8.18
C GLU A 82 14.26 6.98 9.35
N TYR A 83 14.63 5.72 9.24
CA TYR A 83 14.43 4.74 10.29
C TYR A 83 15.55 3.70 10.30
N LYS A 84 16.21 3.50 11.45
CA LYS A 84 17.36 2.58 11.61
C LYS A 84 18.42 2.80 10.51
N GLU A 85 18.85 4.05 10.35
CA GLU A 85 19.88 4.46 9.36
C GLU A 85 19.53 4.15 7.89
N LYS A 86 18.25 3.93 7.60
CA LYS A 86 17.75 3.68 6.25
C LYS A 86 16.71 4.74 5.88
N ASN A 87 16.75 5.14 4.63
CA ASN A 87 15.81 6.11 4.08
C ASN A 87 14.65 5.42 3.38
N TYR A 88 13.46 5.89 3.65
CA TYR A 88 12.21 5.39 3.07
C TYR A 88 11.41 6.52 2.44
N VAL A 89 10.67 6.18 1.40
CA VAL A 89 9.58 6.99 0.87
C VAL A 89 8.27 6.45 1.40
N CYS A 90 7.42 7.34 1.89
CA CYS A 90 6.15 7.02 2.48
C CYS A 90 5.03 7.75 1.76
N TYR A 91 3.94 7.06 1.46
CA TYR A 91 2.75 7.61 0.84
C TYR A 91 1.50 7.17 1.60
N VAL A 92 0.63 8.12 1.92
CA VAL A 92 -0.58 7.88 2.71
C VAL A 92 -1.81 7.96 1.82
N VAL A 93 -2.66 6.95 1.92
CA VAL A 93 -3.98 6.95 1.31
C VAL A 93 -5.05 6.76 2.36
N GLU A 94 -6.18 7.47 2.22
CA GLU A 94 -7.37 7.23 3.01
C GLU A 94 -8.05 5.96 2.53
N THR A 95 -8.43 5.11 3.46
CA THR A 95 -9.15 3.87 3.16
C THR A 95 -10.57 3.95 3.70
N PRO A 96 -11.55 3.28 3.06
CA PRO A 96 -12.89 3.18 3.64
C PRO A 96 -12.83 2.48 4.99
N ASP A 97 -13.79 2.79 5.85
CA ASP A 97 -13.98 2.10 7.14
C ASP A 97 -14.03 0.60 6.91
N SER A 98 -12.98 -0.07 7.35
CA SER A 98 -12.63 -1.40 6.87
C SER A 98 -13.08 -2.53 7.77
N ALA A 99 -13.82 -2.25 8.84
CA ALA A 99 -14.25 -3.34 9.73
C ALA A 99 -15.04 -4.42 8.96
N ASN A 100 -15.70 -4.04 7.86
CA ASN A 100 -16.54 -4.94 7.07
C ASN A 100 -16.52 -4.70 5.56
N LYS A 101 -15.60 -3.91 4.99
CA LYS A 101 -15.59 -3.57 3.57
C LYS A 101 -14.24 -3.88 2.93
N ALA A 102 -14.27 -4.51 1.76
CA ALA A 102 -13.08 -4.66 0.93
C ALA A 102 -12.56 -3.28 0.51
N VAL A 103 -11.27 -3.08 0.68
CA VAL A 103 -10.61 -1.85 0.23
C VAL A 103 -10.52 -1.89 -1.30
N ASN A 104 -11.06 -0.87 -1.97
CA ASN A 104 -10.94 -0.75 -3.41
C ASN A 104 -9.69 0.04 -3.77
N TRP A 105 -8.67 -0.64 -4.20
CA TRP A 105 -7.39 -0.07 -4.57
C TRP A 105 -7.30 0.44 -6.02
N ALA A 106 -8.35 0.28 -6.83
CA ALA A 106 -8.26 0.55 -8.27
C ALA A 106 -7.86 2.00 -8.60
N ALA A 107 -8.37 2.98 -7.85
CA ALA A 107 -8.00 4.39 -8.04
C ALA A 107 -6.65 4.73 -7.40
N ASP A 108 -6.40 4.23 -6.19
CA ASP A 108 -5.20 4.57 -5.42
C ASP A 108 -3.95 3.88 -5.95
N ALA A 109 -4.08 2.68 -6.52
CA ALA A 109 -2.94 1.93 -7.07
C ALA A 109 -2.18 2.72 -8.14
N LYS A 110 -2.85 3.46 -9.00
CA LYS A 110 -2.18 4.31 -10.01
C LYS A 110 -1.38 5.45 -9.38
N LEU A 111 -1.91 6.06 -8.33
CA LEU A 111 -1.22 7.13 -7.61
C LEU A 111 -0.03 6.59 -6.82
N ILE A 112 -0.21 5.45 -6.17
CA ILE A 112 0.86 4.76 -5.44
C ILE A 112 1.97 4.34 -6.41
N ASP A 113 1.63 3.75 -7.56
CA ASP A 113 2.61 3.40 -8.60
C ASP A 113 3.39 4.62 -9.08
N LYS A 114 2.72 5.73 -9.37
CA LYS A 114 3.37 6.99 -9.78
C LYS A 114 4.39 7.47 -8.75
N VAL A 115 4.07 7.41 -7.47
CA VAL A 115 4.97 7.84 -6.38
C VAL A 115 6.12 6.86 -6.20
N MET A 116 5.83 5.57 -6.13
CA MET A 116 6.83 4.53 -5.86
C MET A 116 7.76 4.33 -7.06
N SER A 117 7.26 4.39 -8.28
CA SER A 117 8.08 4.33 -9.48
C SER A 117 9.05 5.51 -9.61
N ALA A 118 8.70 6.68 -9.08
CA ALA A 118 9.57 7.86 -9.08
C ALA A 118 10.61 7.86 -7.95
N SER A 119 10.26 7.33 -6.77
CA SER A 119 10.98 7.61 -5.52
C SER A 119 11.54 6.38 -4.81
N ALA A 120 11.04 5.18 -5.09
CA ALA A 120 11.47 3.95 -4.44
C ALA A 120 12.70 3.33 -5.08
N GLU A 121 13.48 2.61 -4.26
CA GLU A 121 14.58 1.76 -4.72
C GLU A 121 14.04 0.66 -5.66
N LYS A 122 14.73 0.45 -6.77
CA LYS A 122 14.46 -0.63 -7.72
C LYS A 122 15.39 -1.80 -7.45
N THR A 123 14.83 -2.98 -7.36
CA THR A 123 15.54 -4.24 -7.09
C THR A 123 15.31 -5.23 -8.22
N GLY A 124 15.98 -6.37 -8.16
CA GLY A 124 15.95 -7.39 -9.21
C GLY A 124 17.05 -7.17 -10.27
N ASP A 125 17.23 -8.16 -11.11
CA ASP A 125 18.32 -8.20 -12.09
C ASP A 125 18.23 -7.06 -13.13
N LYS A 126 17.00 -6.68 -13.48
CA LYS A 126 16.70 -5.61 -14.44
C LYS A 126 16.26 -4.31 -13.79
N LYS A 127 16.35 -4.18 -12.47
CA LYS A 127 15.77 -3.05 -11.72
C LYS A 127 14.27 -2.85 -11.98
N ASP A 128 13.55 -3.95 -12.11
CA ASP A 128 12.14 -4.02 -12.48
C ASP A 128 11.21 -4.34 -11.30
N LYS A 129 11.75 -4.39 -10.08
CA LYS A 129 10.99 -4.73 -8.87
C LYS A 129 11.01 -3.60 -7.86
N ILE A 130 9.87 -3.38 -7.22
CA ILE A 130 9.72 -2.48 -6.07
C ILE A 130 9.15 -3.29 -4.91
N LYS A 131 9.77 -3.18 -3.74
CA LYS A 131 9.28 -3.81 -2.51
C LYS A 131 8.59 -2.77 -1.66
N ILE A 132 7.38 -3.08 -1.22
CA ILE A 132 6.58 -2.19 -0.36
C ILE A 132 6.17 -2.90 0.92
N ASP A 133 6.09 -2.15 1.99
CA ASP A 133 5.44 -2.52 3.24
C ASP A 133 4.27 -1.60 3.49
N VAL A 134 3.21 -2.10 4.11
CA VAL A 134 1.99 -1.34 4.34
C VAL A 134 1.52 -1.56 5.77
N THR A 135 1.24 -0.48 6.47
CA THR A 135 0.50 -0.52 7.74
C THR A 135 -0.84 0.19 7.60
N PHE A 136 -1.82 -0.26 8.37
CA PHE A 136 -3.17 0.29 8.40
C PHE A 136 -3.40 0.92 9.77
N GLU A 137 -3.71 2.19 9.77
CA GLU A 137 -3.86 2.98 10.99
C GLU A 137 -5.17 3.78 10.93
N SER A 138 -5.64 4.18 12.10
CA SER A 138 -6.79 5.06 12.21
C SER A 138 -6.45 6.29 13.03
N TYR A 139 -7.07 7.40 12.69
CA TYR A 139 -6.92 8.66 13.40
C TYR A 139 -8.27 9.31 13.62
N LYS A 140 -8.52 9.73 14.84
CA LYS A 140 -9.70 10.49 15.20
C LYS A 140 -9.29 11.93 15.46
N ALA A 141 -9.64 12.83 14.57
CA ALA A 141 -9.40 14.25 14.76
C ALA A 141 -10.20 14.79 15.96
N GLN A 142 -9.67 15.82 16.60
CA GLN A 142 -10.37 16.47 17.72
C GLN A 142 -11.72 17.02 17.25
N GLY A 143 -12.80 16.64 17.93
CA GLY A 143 -14.16 17.04 17.56
C GLY A 143 -14.83 16.18 16.49
N ALA A 144 -14.13 15.22 15.89
CA ALA A 144 -14.73 14.28 14.95
C ALA A 144 -15.57 13.20 15.67
N GLU A 145 -16.68 12.81 15.08
CA GLU A 145 -17.52 11.73 15.62
C GLU A 145 -16.88 10.35 15.36
N LYS A 146 -16.24 10.17 14.22
CA LYS A 146 -15.66 8.90 13.77
C LYS A 146 -14.17 9.01 13.48
N SER A 147 -13.47 7.89 13.58
CA SER A 147 -12.09 7.78 13.11
C SER A 147 -12.04 7.66 11.58
N THR A 148 -11.02 8.26 10.99
CA THR A 148 -10.68 8.04 9.59
C THR A 148 -9.57 6.97 9.50
N HIS A 149 -9.66 6.11 8.51
CA HIS A 149 -8.73 5.00 8.30
C HIS A 149 -7.75 5.32 7.17
N TYR A 150 -6.52 4.90 7.35
CA TYR A 150 -5.42 5.17 6.41
C TYR A 150 -4.61 3.92 6.15
N ALA A 151 -4.08 3.81 4.93
CA ALA A 151 -2.98 2.92 4.60
C ALA A 151 -1.72 3.76 4.42
N ILE A 152 -0.67 3.36 5.08
CA ILE A 152 0.66 3.94 4.99
C ILE A 152 1.52 2.99 4.18
N VAL A 153 1.79 3.36 2.94
CA VAL A 153 2.60 2.59 1.99
C VAL A 153 4.03 3.11 2.04
N ILE A 154 4.97 2.22 2.31
CA ILE A 154 6.38 2.58 2.46
C ILE A 154 7.26 1.70 1.58
N ALA A 155 8.30 2.29 1.00
CA ALA A 155 9.35 1.61 0.26
C ALA A 155 10.70 2.20 0.64
N LYS A 156 11.80 1.45 0.46
CA LYS A 156 13.12 2.06 0.54
C LYS A 156 13.24 3.16 -0.50
N ALA A 157 13.80 4.29 -0.10
CA ALA A 157 14.04 5.40 -1.02
C ALA A 157 15.15 5.05 -2.01
N ALA A 158 15.02 5.53 -3.24
CA ALA A 158 16.14 5.53 -4.18
C ALA A 158 17.27 6.42 -3.62
N VAL A 159 18.51 5.96 -3.78
CA VAL A 159 19.71 6.71 -3.37
C VAL A 159 20.00 7.79 -4.38
#